data_b952b4c8c8bd8e7e7beb58549fcd0cc6
#
_entry.id   b952b4c8c8bd8e7e7beb58549fcd0cc6
#
_cell.length_a   1.000
_cell.length_b   1.000
_cell.length_c   1.000
_cell.angle_alpha   90.00
_cell.angle_beta   90.00
_cell.angle_gamma   90.00
#
_symmetry.space_group_name_H-M   'P 1'
#
loop_
_entity.id
_entity.type
_entity.pdbx_description
1 polymer ?
#
loop_
_entity_poly.entity_id
_entity_poly.type
_entity_poly.pdbx_seq_one_letter_code
_entity_poly.pdbx_strand_id
1 'polypeptide(L)'
;MSEAQPIFLITGAPAAGKSSVAKALLTYFEFGSHIPVDEIREFVVSGIAHPLIWTEETARQFRLAEHAACEMAKIYNDADFVVAIDHCEAPSVLNEMVKCHLAKRKVIKVVLQPSLDENLLRNFERSGKNFESTVLVDTIRRLNPMFRSDSQDFDEWCRLDTTEWTVAQTAARIIDLISE
;
A
#
# COMPACT_ATOMS: atom_id res chain seq x y z
N MET A 1 6.06 28.48 9.27
CA MET A 1 5.11 27.35 9.33
C MET A 1 5.87 26.17 8.75
N SER A 2 6.04 25.09 9.50
CA SER A 2 6.65 23.84 8.99
C SER A 2 5.80 23.35 7.80
N GLU A 3 6.45 22.90 6.74
CA GLU A 3 5.76 22.28 5.61
C GLU A 3 5.05 21.02 6.11
N ALA A 4 3.80 20.79 5.67
CA ALA A 4 3.04 19.63 6.14
C ALA A 4 3.75 18.33 5.76
N GLN A 5 3.91 17.43 6.72
CA GLN A 5 4.54 16.13 6.49
C GLN A 5 3.76 15.33 5.43
N PRO A 6 4.45 14.57 4.56
CA PRO A 6 3.78 13.78 3.53
C PRO A 6 3.07 12.54 4.12
N ILE A 7 2.00 12.15 3.42
CA ILE A 7 1.40 10.83 3.57
C ILE A 7 1.75 10.02 2.32
N PHE A 8 2.48 8.92 2.47
CA PHE A 8 2.76 7.98 1.40
C PHE A 8 1.61 6.98 1.28
N LEU A 9 1.08 6.81 0.09
CA LEU A 9 0.11 5.77 -0.24
C LEU A 9 0.79 4.75 -1.15
N ILE A 10 1.07 3.57 -0.63
CA ILE A 10 1.86 2.53 -1.29
C ILE A 10 0.94 1.37 -1.69
N THR A 11 0.85 1.09 -2.98
CA THR A 11 0.08 -0.04 -3.51
C THR A 11 0.92 -0.99 -4.37
N GLY A 12 0.30 -2.07 -4.79
CA GLY A 12 0.87 -3.13 -5.61
C GLY A 12 0.26 -4.48 -5.27
N ALA A 13 0.51 -5.48 -6.09
CA ALA A 13 0.00 -6.84 -5.91
C ALA A 13 0.39 -7.45 -4.55
N PRO A 14 -0.27 -8.52 -4.08
CA PRO A 14 0.21 -9.28 -2.93
C PRO A 14 1.67 -9.69 -3.13
N ALA A 15 2.47 -9.67 -2.09
CA ALA A 15 3.92 -9.94 -2.11
C ALA A 15 4.79 -8.96 -2.92
N ALA A 16 4.28 -7.82 -3.40
CA ALA A 16 5.09 -6.78 -4.07
C ALA A 16 6.07 -6.06 -3.12
N GLY A 17 5.98 -6.25 -1.80
CA GLY A 17 6.89 -5.67 -0.82
C GLY A 17 6.37 -4.41 -0.12
N LYS A 18 5.09 -4.04 -0.28
CA LYS A 18 4.47 -2.81 0.25
C LYS A 18 4.82 -2.50 1.70
N SER A 19 4.46 -3.39 2.62
CA SER A 19 4.67 -3.19 4.07
C SER A 19 6.15 -3.10 4.45
N SER A 20 7.01 -3.87 3.77
CA SER A 20 8.46 -3.82 3.99
C SER A 20 9.05 -2.50 3.51
N VAL A 21 8.63 -2.04 2.33
CA VAL A 21 9.04 -0.74 1.77
C VAL A 21 8.52 0.41 2.64
N ALA A 22 7.25 0.37 3.07
CA ALA A 22 6.68 1.37 3.96
C ALA A 22 7.49 1.52 5.25
N LYS A 23 7.82 0.40 5.90
CA LYS A 23 8.63 0.41 7.13
C LYS A 23 10.04 0.93 6.89
N ALA A 24 10.71 0.51 5.81
CA ALA A 24 12.04 1.00 5.47
C ALA A 24 12.05 2.49 5.11
N LEU A 25 11.04 2.95 4.35
CA LEU A 25 10.87 4.35 3.99
C LEU A 25 10.73 5.24 5.23
N LEU A 26 9.95 4.82 6.22
CA LEU A 26 9.73 5.59 7.43
C LEU A 26 10.96 5.75 8.31
N THR A 27 11.99 4.90 8.15
CA THR A 27 13.27 5.07 8.88
C THR A 27 14.09 6.29 8.44
N TYR A 28 13.75 6.93 7.33
CA TYR A 28 14.39 8.18 6.88
C TYR A 28 13.85 9.43 7.61
N PHE A 29 12.83 9.30 8.44
CA PHE A 29 12.17 10.39 9.15
C PHE A 29 12.28 10.22 10.66
N GLU A 30 12.29 11.32 11.39
CA GLU A 30 12.36 11.30 12.87
C GLU A 30 11.10 10.64 13.46
N PHE A 31 9.92 10.97 12.93
CA PHE A 31 8.64 10.38 13.33
C PHE A 31 7.93 9.78 12.12
N GLY A 32 7.68 8.48 12.17
CA GLY A 32 7.02 7.73 11.10
C GLY A 32 5.94 6.79 11.63
N SER A 33 4.79 6.74 10.97
CA SER A 33 3.69 5.83 11.30
C SER A 33 3.31 4.98 10.09
N HIS A 34 3.33 3.65 10.24
CA HIS A 34 2.90 2.69 9.23
C HIS A 34 1.47 2.24 9.51
N ILE A 35 0.60 2.37 8.51
CA ILE A 35 -0.83 2.03 8.59
C ILE A 35 -1.18 1.02 7.50
N PRO A 36 -1.11 -0.29 7.80
CA PRO A 36 -1.49 -1.35 6.87
C PRO A 36 -2.99 -1.58 6.89
N VAL A 37 -3.68 -1.33 5.77
CA VAL A 37 -5.15 -1.42 5.68
C VAL A 37 -5.64 -2.86 5.92
N ASP A 38 -4.91 -3.86 5.43
CA ASP A 38 -5.27 -5.27 5.63
C ASP A 38 -5.31 -5.64 7.13
N GLU A 39 -4.38 -5.13 7.94
CA GLU A 39 -4.32 -5.40 9.38
C GLU A 39 -5.46 -4.69 10.14
N ILE A 40 -5.86 -3.48 9.70
CA ILE A 40 -7.03 -2.79 10.27
C ILE A 40 -8.31 -3.60 10.03
N ARG A 41 -8.45 -4.21 8.85
CA ARG A 41 -9.59 -5.07 8.55
C ARG A 41 -9.64 -6.29 9.49
N GLU A 42 -8.49 -6.80 9.92
CA GLU A 42 -8.38 -7.92 10.86
C GLU A 42 -8.82 -7.56 12.30
N PHE A 43 -9.10 -6.28 12.60
CA PHE A 43 -9.74 -5.89 13.86
C PHE A 43 -11.19 -6.37 13.99
N VAL A 44 -11.81 -6.82 12.90
CA VAL A 44 -13.12 -7.46 12.90
C VAL A 44 -13.00 -8.85 13.49
N VAL A 45 -13.31 -9.01 14.78
CA VAL A 45 -13.18 -10.29 15.51
C VAL A 45 -14.33 -11.25 15.19
N SER A 46 -15.53 -10.73 14.93
CA SER A 46 -16.72 -11.53 14.63
C SER A 46 -17.31 -11.11 13.29
N GLY A 47 -17.58 -12.08 12.42
CA GLY A 47 -18.13 -11.82 11.09
C GLY A 47 -17.14 -11.32 10.07
N ILE A 48 -15.83 -11.56 10.27
CA ILE A 48 -14.82 -11.19 9.26
C ILE A 48 -15.08 -11.91 7.95
N ALA A 49 -15.20 -11.15 6.86
CA ALA A 49 -15.41 -11.70 5.53
C ALA A 49 -14.09 -12.23 4.93
N HIS A 50 -14.18 -13.30 4.14
CA HIS A 50 -13.01 -13.91 3.52
C HIS A 50 -12.40 -12.96 2.46
N PRO A 51 -11.11 -12.64 2.51
CA PRO A 51 -10.51 -11.60 1.63
C PRO A 51 -10.44 -11.99 0.15
N LEU A 52 -10.40 -13.29 -0.15
CA LEU A 52 -10.31 -13.80 -1.52
C LEU A 52 -11.67 -14.16 -2.14
N ILE A 53 -12.74 -14.14 -1.35
CA ILE A 53 -14.11 -14.35 -1.82
C ILE A 53 -14.82 -13.00 -1.79
N TRP A 54 -14.91 -12.35 -2.97
CA TRP A 54 -15.46 -11.00 -3.03
C TRP A 54 -16.98 -11.01 -2.91
N THR A 55 -17.49 -10.46 -1.83
CA THR A 55 -18.90 -10.27 -1.51
C THR A 55 -19.17 -8.81 -1.17
N GLU A 56 -20.43 -8.41 -1.05
CA GLU A 56 -20.80 -7.07 -0.55
C GLU A 56 -20.23 -6.81 0.86
N GLU A 57 -20.23 -7.84 1.71
CA GLU A 57 -19.68 -7.73 3.06
C GLU A 57 -18.15 -7.58 3.03
N THR A 58 -17.45 -8.30 2.15
CA THR A 58 -16.01 -8.12 1.94
C THR A 58 -15.72 -6.68 1.53
N ALA A 59 -16.43 -6.17 0.53
CA ALA A 59 -16.28 -4.79 0.06
C ALA A 59 -16.61 -3.76 1.16
N ARG A 60 -17.62 -4.01 1.98
CA ARG A 60 -18.00 -3.16 3.10
C ARG A 60 -16.87 -3.09 4.14
N GLN A 61 -16.28 -4.22 4.50
CA GLN A 61 -15.20 -4.29 5.50
C GLN A 61 -13.92 -3.63 5.00
N PHE A 62 -13.57 -3.77 3.73
CA PHE A 62 -12.44 -3.03 3.14
C PHE A 62 -12.69 -1.53 3.19
N ARG A 63 -13.85 -1.02 2.77
CA ARG A 63 -14.17 0.43 2.87
C ARG A 63 -14.11 0.97 4.30
N LEU A 64 -14.51 0.18 5.29
CA LEU A 64 -14.39 0.57 6.70
C LEU A 64 -12.92 0.67 7.13
N ALA A 65 -12.09 -0.32 6.74
CA ALA A 65 -10.67 -0.31 7.03
C ALA A 65 -9.94 0.85 6.33
N GLU A 66 -10.26 1.14 5.06
CA GLU A 66 -9.76 2.29 4.30
C GLU A 66 -10.09 3.62 4.99
N HIS A 67 -11.36 3.80 5.39
CA HIS A 67 -11.77 5.00 6.11
C HIS A 67 -11.04 5.13 7.44
N ALA A 68 -10.97 4.07 8.24
CA ALA A 68 -10.23 4.07 9.49
C ALA A 68 -8.75 4.39 9.29
N ALA A 69 -8.11 3.81 8.26
CA ALA A 69 -6.73 4.12 7.88
C ALA A 69 -6.52 5.61 7.58
N CYS A 70 -7.44 6.20 6.82
CA CYS A 70 -7.38 7.62 6.48
C CYS A 70 -7.54 8.52 7.72
N GLU A 71 -8.46 8.17 8.64
CA GLU A 71 -8.63 8.93 9.89
C GLU A 71 -7.39 8.81 10.80
N MET A 72 -6.84 7.58 10.95
CA MET A 72 -5.58 7.39 11.67
C MET A 72 -4.44 8.19 11.03
N ALA A 73 -4.33 8.16 9.70
CA ALA A 73 -3.32 8.91 8.97
C ALA A 73 -3.41 10.41 9.25
N LYS A 74 -4.60 10.98 9.30
CA LYS A 74 -4.79 12.40 9.62
C LYS A 74 -4.35 12.73 11.05
N ILE A 75 -4.70 11.88 12.03
CA ILE A 75 -4.33 12.07 13.44
C ILE A 75 -2.80 12.11 13.60
N TYR A 76 -2.08 11.12 13.04
CA TYR A 76 -0.62 11.09 13.11
C TYR A 76 0.02 12.23 12.33
N ASN A 77 -0.50 12.55 11.15
CA ASN A 77 0.03 13.62 10.31
C ASN A 77 -0.16 15.01 10.93
N ASP A 78 -1.28 15.22 11.66
CA ASP A 78 -1.52 16.45 12.43
C ASP A 78 -0.58 16.57 13.65
N ALA A 79 0.02 15.46 14.09
CA ALA A 79 1.06 15.40 15.11
C ALA A 79 2.48 15.39 14.53
N ASP A 80 2.67 15.89 13.30
CA ASP A 80 3.95 16.00 12.58
C ASP A 80 4.63 14.65 12.22
N PHE A 81 3.90 13.55 12.23
CA PHE A 81 4.41 12.27 11.71
C PHE A 81 4.32 12.20 10.18
N VAL A 82 5.35 11.65 9.58
CA VAL A 82 5.25 11.09 8.23
C VAL A 82 4.45 9.80 8.30
N VAL A 83 3.49 9.62 7.41
CA VAL A 83 2.62 8.44 7.42
C VAL A 83 2.82 7.63 6.14
N ALA A 84 2.86 6.30 6.26
CA ALA A 84 2.80 5.40 5.13
C ALA A 84 1.60 4.46 5.27
N ILE A 85 0.60 4.64 4.40
CA ILE A 85 -0.53 3.73 4.24
C ILE A 85 -0.14 2.71 3.18
N ASP A 86 -0.22 1.42 3.48
CA ASP A 86 -0.11 0.39 2.46
C ASP A 86 -1.43 -0.36 2.28
N HIS A 87 -1.78 -0.58 1.02
CA HIS A 87 -3.02 -1.25 0.64
C HIS A 87 -2.86 -2.03 -0.67
N CYS A 88 -3.56 -3.15 -0.80
CA CYS A 88 -3.60 -3.94 -2.02
C CYS A 88 -4.87 -3.62 -2.82
N GLU A 89 -4.94 -2.40 -3.36
CA GLU A 89 -6.08 -1.94 -4.16
C GLU A 89 -5.61 -1.16 -5.39
N ALA A 90 -6.40 -1.12 -6.45
CA ALA A 90 -6.05 -0.50 -7.72
C ALA A 90 -5.84 1.02 -7.57
N PRO A 91 -4.86 1.62 -8.29
CA PRO A 91 -4.64 3.06 -8.32
C PRO A 91 -5.90 3.90 -8.58
N SER A 92 -6.77 3.47 -9.49
CA SER A 92 -8.05 4.13 -9.79
C SER A 92 -8.96 4.23 -8.55
N VAL A 93 -9.10 3.14 -7.80
CA VAL A 93 -9.92 3.09 -6.57
C VAL A 93 -9.28 3.94 -5.47
N LEU A 94 -7.95 3.85 -5.32
CA LEU A 94 -7.22 4.62 -4.32
C LEU A 94 -7.24 6.13 -4.60
N ASN A 95 -7.35 6.55 -5.86
CA ASN A 95 -7.55 7.95 -6.21
C ASN A 95 -8.86 8.48 -5.63
N GLU A 96 -9.95 7.71 -5.69
CA GLU A 96 -11.22 8.11 -5.08
C GLU A 96 -11.13 8.13 -3.54
N MET A 97 -10.43 7.17 -2.93
CA MET A 97 -10.17 7.17 -1.49
C MET A 97 -9.43 8.45 -1.05
N VAL A 98 -8.36 8.84 -1.76
CA VAL A 98 -7.61 10.08 -1.48
C VAL A 98 -8.50 11.30 -1.65
N LYS A 99 -9.26 11.39 -2.74
CA LYS A 99 -10.17 12.49 -3.02
C LYS A 99 -11.25 12.65 -1.94
N CYS A 100 -11.80 11.55 -1.47
CA CYS A 100 -12.86 11.57 -0.46
C CYS A 100 -12.34 11.87 0.95
N HIS A 101 -11.16 11.35 1.32
CA HIS A 101 -10.73 11.35 2.71
C HIS A 101 -9.44 12.14 2.98
N LEU A 102 -8.56 12.32 1.99
CA LEU A 102 -7.23 12.93 2.14
C LEU A 102 -6.99 14.14 1.22
N ALA A 103 -8.04 14.72 0.61
CA ALA A 103 -7.93 15.79 -0.41
C ALA A 103 -7.14 17.04 0.04
N LYS A 104 -7.03 17.28 1.35
CA LYS A 104 -6.33 18.43 1.93
C LYS A 104 -4.91 18.10 2.41
N ARG A 105 -4.43 16.90 2.13
CA ARG A 105 -3.12 16.40 2.56
C ARG A 105 -2.15 16.30 1.37
N LYS A 106 -0.85 16.43 1.66
CA LYS A 106 0.21 16.12 0.69
C LYS A 106 0.34 14.59 0.60
N VAL A 107 -0.35 13.98 -0.37
CA VAL A 107 -0.32 12.53 -0.58
C VAL A 107 0.63 12.20 -1.74
N ILE A 108 1.62 11.35 -1.46
CA ILE A 108 2.57 10.81 -2.44
C ILE A 108 2.15 9.38 -2.75
N LYS A 109 1.78 9.14 -4.00
CA LYS A 109 1.22 7.87 -4.47
C LYS A 109 2.31 7.03 -5.13
N VAL A 110 2.50 5.82 -4.64
CA VAL A 110 3.54 4.90 -5.12
C VAL A 110 2.93 3.55 -5.45
N VAL A 111 3.19 3.04 -6.65
CA VAL A 111 2.83 1.68 -7.03
C VAL A 111 4.08 0.84 -7.26
N LEU A 112 4.19 -0.27 -6.53
CA LEU A 112 5.28 -1.24 -6.66
C LEU A 112 4.94 -2.28 -7.71
N GLN A 113 5.78 -2.41 -8.73
CA GLN A 113 5.53 -3.21 -9.93
C GLN A 113 6.68 -4.19 -10.22
N PRO A 114 6.99 -5.15 -9.32
CA PRO A 114 7.92 -6.21 -9.68
C PRO A 114 7.38 -6.99 -10.87
N SER A 115 8.26 -7.67 -11.62
CA SER A 115 7.83 -8.63 -12.64
C SER A 115 6.94 -9.71 -12.02
N LEU A 116 6.12 -10.37 -12.84
CA LEU A 116 5.26 -11.43 -12.33
C LEU A 116 6.07 -12.57 -11.68
N ASP A 117 7.17 -12.96 -12.31
CA ASP A 117 8.03 -14.05 -11.82
C ASP A 117 8.66 -13.68 -10.48
N GLU A 118 9.19 -12.47 -10.35
CA GLU A 118 9.74 -11.97 -9.09
C GLU A 118 8.66 -11.87 -8.01
N ASN A 119 7.46 -11.42 -8.36
CA ASN A 119 6.35 -11.32 -7.42
C ASN A 119 5.92 -12.70 -6.88
N LEU A 120 5.91 -13.72 -7.75
CA LEU A 120 5.64 -15.09 -7.36
C LEU A 120 6.77 -15.65 -6.49
N LEU A 121 8.04 -15.38 -6.84
CA LEU A 121 9.20 -15.80 -6.04
C LEU A 121 9.12 -15.22 -4.63
N ARG A 122 8.90 -13.91 -4.49
CA ARG A 122 8.72 -13.23 -3.18
C ARG A 122 7.56 -13.82 -2.38
N ASN A 123 6.49 -14.26 -3.05
CA ASN A 123 5.38 -14.91 -2.37
C ASN A 123 5.77 -16.26 -1.78
N PHE A 124 6.59 -17.05 -2.47
CA PHE A 124 7.09 -18.33 -1.97
C PHE A 124 8.09 -18.18 -0.81
N GLU A 125 8.93 -17.15 -0.87
CA GLU A 125 9.94 -16.86 0.16
C GLU A 125 9.34 -16.19 1.42
N ARG A 126 8.09 -15.79 1.35
CA ARG A 126 7.42 -15.02 2.41
C ARG A 126 7.25 -15.86 3.68
N SER A 127 7.97 -15.54 4.73
CA SER A 127 7.77 -16.03 6.09
C SER A 127 6.82 -15.10 6.88
N GLY A 128 5.91 -15.67 7.66
CA GLY A 128 5.18 -14.92 8.70
C GLY A 128 3.76 -14.45 8.39
N LYS A 129 3.08 -14.97 7.34
CA LYS A 129 1.62 -14.86 7.22
C LYS A 129 0.95 -16.25 7.25
N ASN A 130 -0.23 -16.31 7.86
CA ASN A 130 -1.04 -17.52 8.09
C ASN A 130 -1.63 -18.16 6.81
N PHE A 131 -1.21 -17.72 5.60
CA PHE A 131 -1.69 -18.28 4.35
C PHE A 131 -0.60 -19.11 3.69
N GLU A 132 -0.94 -20.31 3.24
CA GLU A 132 -0.07 -21.05 2.34
C GLU A 132 0.24 -20.22 1.09
N SER A 133 1.49 -20.20 0.66
CA SER A 133 1.94 -19.41 -0.50
C SER A 133 1.16 -19.72 -1.78
N THR A 134 0.64 -20.95 -1.90
CA THR A 134 -0.19 -21.42 -3.02
C THR A 134 -1.52 -20.68 -3.17
N VAL A 135 -2.12 -20.25 -2.06
CA VAL A 135 -3.44 -19.58 -2.06
C VAL A 135 -3.41 -18.23 -2.79
N LEU A 136 -2.27 -17.53 -2.78
CA LEU A 136 -2.14 -16.22 -3.41
C LEU A 136 -1.66 -16.25 -4.87
N VAL A 137 -1.21 -17.40 -5.38
CA VAL A 137 -0.63 -17.51 -6.74
C VAL A 137 -1.58 -16.97 -7.81
N ASP A 138 -2.82 -17.44 -7.83
CA ASP A 138 -3.79 -17.01 -8.84
C ASP A 138 -4.19 -15.54 -8.67
N THR A 139 -4.25 -15.08 -7.42
CA THR A 139 -4.50 -13.66 -7.11
C THR A 139 -3.36 -12.79 -7.62
N ILE A 140 -2.09 -13.18 -7.42
CA ILE A 140 -0.92 -12.45 -7.91
C ILE A 140 -0.92 -12.43 -9.44
N ARG A 141 -1.15 -13.56 -10.11
CA ARG A 141 -1.22 -13.64 -11.58
C ARG A 141 -2.27 -12.73 -12.18
N ARG A 142 -3.39 -12.55 -11.50
CA ARG A 142 -4.46 -11.64 -11.93
C ARG A 142 -4.13 -10.17 -11.63
N LEU A 143 -3.68 -9.88 -10.41
CA LEU A 143 -3.51 -8.51 -9.93
C LEU A 143 -2.23 -7.84 -10.43
N ASN A 144 -1.10 -8.57 -10.56
CA ASN A 144 0.17 -7.97 -10.98
C ASN A 144 0.05 -7.23 -12.33
N PRO A 145 -0.46 -7.84 -13.43
CA PRO A 145 -0.63 -7.11 -14.69
C PRO A 145 -1.72 -6.03 -14.60
N MET A 146 -2.77 -6.24 -13.80
CA MET A 146 -3.83 -5.25 -13.62
C MET A 146 -3.30 -3.96 -12.99
N PHE A 147 -2.49 -4.04 -11.92
CA PHE A 147 -1.88 -2.85 -11.30
C PHE A 147 -0.96 -2.11 -12.26
N ARG A 148 -0.23 -2.85 -13.10
CA ARG A 148 0.65 -2.27 -14.11
C ARG A 148 -0.14 -1.50 -15.18
N SER A 149 -1.25 -2.06 -15.65
CA SER A 149 -2.14 -1.40 -16.63
C SER A 149 -2.87 -0.20 -16.00
N ASP A 150 -3.55 -0.39 -14.88
CA ASP A 150 -4.37 0.64 -14.24
C ASP A 150 -3.57 1.89 -13.86
N SER A 151 -2.33 1.73 -13.41
CA SER A 151 -1.48 2.86 -13.03
C SER A 151 -1.03 3.73 -14.22
N GLN A 152 -1.07 3.21 -15.45
CA GLN A 152 -0.65 3.96 -16.65
C GLN A 152 -1.58 5.12 -16.97
N ASP A 153 -2.82 5.06 -16.54
CA ASP A 153 -3.83 6.07 -16.80
C ASP A 153 -3.72 7.30 -15.86
N PHE A 154 -2.78 7.25 -14.89
CA PHE A 154 -2.65 8.30 -13.88
C PHE A 154 -1.19 8.74 -13.70
N ASP A 155 -0.86 9.94 -14.19
CA ASP A 155 0.50 10.50 -14.15
C ASP A 155 0.99 10.83 -12.73
N GLU A 156 0.07 11.03 -11.78
CA GLU A 156 0.40 11.33 -10.40
C GLU A 156 0.89 10.12 -9.58
N TRP A 157 0.90 8.92 -10.16
CA TRP A 157 1.45 7.73 -9.52
C TRP A 157 2.92 7.53 -9.85
N CYS A 158 3.74 7.49 -8.84
CA CYS A 158 5.12 7.04 -8.95
C CYS A 158 5.17 5.53 -9.19
N ARG A 159 5.46 5.12 -10.42
CA ARG A 159 5.55 3.72 -10.85
C ARG A 159 6.98 3.22 -10.69
N LEU A 160 7.18 2.24 -9.79
CA LEU A 160 8.50 1.68 -9.52
C LEU A 160 8.56 0.22 -9.93
N ASP A 161 9.34 -0.07 -10.97
CA ASP A 161 9.74 -1.45 -11.26
C ASP A 161 10.76 -1.88 -10.21
N THR A 162 10.35 -2.78 -9.32
CA THR A 162 11.16 -3.23 -8.19
C THR A 162 11.71 -4.64 -8.40
N THR A 163 11.70 -5.15 -9.64
CA THR A 163 12.13 -6.51 -9.97
C THR A 163 13.53 -6.81 -9.42
N GLU A 164 14.48 -5.91 -9.69
CA GLU A 164 15.89 -6.08 -9.30
C GLU A 164 16.26 -5.32 -8.01
N TRP A 165 15.27 -4.72 -7.33
CA TRP A 165 15.56 -3.84 -6.22
C TRP A 165 15.29 -4.50 -4.86
N THR A 166 16.20 -4.28 -3.94
CA THR A 166 15.98 -4.56 -2.52
C THR A 166 14.98 -3.58 -1.93
N VAL A 167 14.43 -3.92 -0.78
CA VAL A 167 13.55 -3.03 0.00
C VAL A 167 14.23 -1.69 0.31
N ALA A 168 15.51 -1.71 0.68
CA ALA A 168 16.28 -0.50 0.99
C ALA A 168 16.48 0.39 -0.25
N GLN A 169 16.80 -0.19 -1.41
CA GLN A 169 16.94 0.55 -2.66
C GLN A 169 15.60 1.16 -3.10
N THR A 170 14.51 0.43 -2.94
CA THR A 170 13.17 0.95 -3.25
C THR A 170 12.81 2.14 -2.34
N ALA A 171 13.05 2.02 -1.03
CA ALA A 171 12.80 3.12 -0.10
C ALA A 171 13.66 4.35 -0.40
N ALA A 172 14.96 4.18 -0.67
CA ALA A 172 15.86 5.26 -1.06
C ALA A 172 15.37 5.97 -2.33
N ARG A 173 14.95 5.21 -3.36
CA ARG A 173 14.42 5.79 -4.60
C ARG A 173 13.16 6.62 -4.38
N ILE A 174 12.28 6.21 -3.46
CA ILE A 174 11.11 7.01 -3.10
C ILE A 174 11.53 8.33 -2.46
N ILE A 175 12.55 8.33 -1.59
CA ILE A 175 13.08 9.55 -0.97
C ILE A 175 13.67 10.50 -2.02
N ASP A 176 14.44 9.99 -2.98
CA ASP A 176 15.02 10.80 -4.06
C ASP A 176 13.92 11.53 -4.84
N LEU A 177 12.84 10.82 -5.20
CA LEU A 177 11.71 11.37 -5.98
C LEU A 177 10.92 12.50 -5.28
N ILE A 178 10.97 12.57 -3.98
CA ILE A 178 10.28 13.64 -3.22
C ILE A 178 11.20 14.82 -2.93
N SER A 179 12.50 14.67 -3.20
CA SER A 179 13.51 15.70 -3.00
C SER A 179 13.81 16.48 -4.29
N GLU A 180 13.37 15.97 -5.44
CA GLU A 180 13.41 16.61 -6.77
C GLU A 180 12.25 17.60 -6.95
#